data_ce5de7fd7e5ce6ff5ce9ca8438d79d27
#
_entry.id   ce5de7fd7e5ce6ff5ce9ca8438d79d27
#
_cell.length_a   1.000
_cell.length_b   1.000
_cell.length_c   1.000
_cell.angle_alpha   90.00
_cell.angle_beta   90.00
_cell.angle_gamma   90.00
#
_symmetry.space_group_name_H-M   'P 1'
#
loop_
_entity.id
_entity.type
_entity.pdbx_description
1 polymer ?
#
loop_
_entity_poly.entity_id
_entity_poly.type
_entity_poly.pdbx_seq_one_letter_code
_entity_poly.pdbx_strand_id
1 'polypeptide(L)'
;NNKYGVVFWVTGLAGSGKTTIAKKLKSKIQKKYGPTIVLSGDEIRSIFNIKGYDYSQRLLAVQKYQKIIKKLSMQKINVIFAVIGMIDKIRKKNKILFKNYVEIYITANFDKLQKKDKKRLYSKGKNVVGKDIKPELPKSPNIKIKNDFKELPSKIADKVFIRISKILNH
;
A
#
# COMPACT_ATOMS: atom_id res chain seq x y z
N ASN A 1 9.00 -24.07 3.12
CA ASN A 1 7.61 -23.90 3.60
C ASN A 1 7.50 -22.64 4.43
N ASN A 2 7.03 -21.54 3.80
CA ASN A 2 6.82 -20.29 4.53
C ASN A 2 5.72 -20.47 5.57
N LYS A 3 6.07 -20.34 6.85
CA LYS A 3 5.15 -20.47 8.00
C LYS A 3 4.10 -19.33 8.03
N TYR A 4 4.38 -18.21 7.35
CA TYR A 4 3.54 -17.00 7.32
C TYR A 4 3.31 -16.53 5.89
N GLY A 5 2.13 -15.95 5.60
CA GLY A 5 1.89 -15.23 4.36
C GLY A 5 2.74 -13.95 4.28
N VAL A 6 3.01 -13.51 3.05
CA VAL A 6 3.76 -12.27 2.79
C VAL A 6 2.84 -11.06 2.86
N VAL A 7 3.30 -10.00 3.50
CA VAL A 7 2.61 -8.71 3.54
C VAL A 7 3.27 -7.77 2.54
N PHE A 8 2.56 -7.46 1.46
CA PHE A 8 2.94 -6.46 0.45
C PHE A 8 2.30 -5.13 0.80
N TRP A 9 3.06 -4.23 1.39
CA TRP A 9 2.60 -2.91 1.80
C TRP A 9 2.80 -1.91 0.66
N VAL A 10 1.71 -1.63 -0.08
CA VAL A 10 1.73 -0.74 -1.24
C VAL A 10 1.38 0.67 -0.80
N THR A 11 2.38 1.53 -0.74
CA THR A 11 2.26 2.93 -0.29
C THR A 11 2.47 3.93 -1.42
N GLY A 12 1.97 5.14 -1.26
CA GLY A 12 2.06 6.24 -2.22
C GLY A 12 1.00 7.31 -1.93
N LEU A 13 1.11 8.47 -2.52
CA LEU A 13 0.14 9.55 -2.37
C LEU A 13 -1.25 9.18 -2.91
N ALA A 14 -2.28 9.92 -2.51
CA ALA A 14 -3.62 9.76 -3.06
C ALA A 14 -3.59 9.89 -4.59
N GLY A 15 -4.33 9.03 -5.29
CA GLY A 15 -4.37 9.05 -6.76
C GLY A 15 -3.16 8.43 -7.47
N SER A 16 -2.10 7.99 -6.78
CA SER A 16 -0.89 7.40 -7.41
C SER A 16 -1.10 6.03 -8.07
N GLY A 17 -2.30 5.45 -8.00
CA GLY A 17 -2.63 4.17 -8.64
C GLY A 17 -2.42 2.93 -7.77
N LYS A 18 -2.08 3.08 -6.49
CA LYS A 18 -1.81 1.97 -5.55
C LYS A 18 -2.84 0.84 -5.60
N THR A 19 -4.11 1.18 -5.38
CA THR A 19 -5.20 0.19 -5.30
C THR A 19 -5.40 -0.52 -6.62
N THR A 20 -5.32 0.19 -7.73
CA THR A 20 -5.45 -0.39 -9.07
C THR A 20 -4.31 -1.36 -9.37
N ILE A 21 -3.07 -0.96 -9.07
CA ILE A 21 -1.88 -1.81 -9.24
C ILE A 21 -1.95 -3.01 -8.31
N ALA A 22 -2.34 -2.83 -7.04
CA ALA A 22 -2.53 -3.92 -6.06
C ALA A 22 -3.54 -4.96 -6.56
N LYS A 23 -4.68 -4.53 -7.10
CA LYS A 23 -5.69 -5.43 -7.68
C LYS A 23 -5.13 -6.23 -8.89
N LYS A 24 -4.29 -5.60 -9.73
CA LYS A 24 -3.65 -6.29 -10.86
C LYS A 24 -2.53 -7.25 -10.43
N LEU A 25 -1.93 -7.05 -9.28
CA LEU A 25 -0.93 -7.95 -8.70
C LEU A 25 -1.54 -9.24 -8.14
N LYS A 26 -2.81 -9.21 -7.68
CA LYS A 26 -3.44 -10.31 -6.94
C LYS A 26 -3.28 -11.65 -7.63
N SER A 27 -3.74 -11.78 -8.87
CA SER A 27 -3.72 -13.05 -9.61
C SER A 27 -2.31 -13.63 -9.79
N LYS A 28 -1.32 -12.74 -10.01
CA LYS A 28 0.09 -13.12 -10.18
C LYS A 28 0.70 -13.66 -8.88
N ILE A 29 0.46 -12.96 -7.77
CA ILE A 29 0.90 -13.38 -6.43
C ILE A 29 0.20 -14.69 -6.05
N GLN A 30 -1.10 -14.77 -6.23
CA GLN A 30 -1.89 -15.96 -5.89
C GLN A 30 -1.44 -17.19 -6.66
N LYS A 31 -1.17 -17.05 -7.96
CA LYS A 31 -0.71 -18.16 -8.80
C LYS A 31 0.67 -18.69 -8.35
N LYS A 32 1.57 -17.82 -7.93
CA LYS A 32 2.96 -18.23 -7.60
C LYS A 32 3.18 -18.52 -6.13
N TYR A 33 2.52 -17.79 -5.24
CA TYR A 33 2.80 -17.81 -3.79
C TYR A 33 1.61 -18.22 -2.92
N GLY A 34 0.48 -18.64 -3.52
CA GLY A 34 -0.68 -19.17 -2.81
C GLY A 34 -1.73 -18.13 -2.41
N PRO A 35 -2.63 -18.47 -1.48
CA PRO A 35 -3.81 -17.68 -1.14
C PRO A 35 -3.49 -16.21 -0.91
N THR A 36 -4.20 -15.31 -1.59
CA THR A 36 -3.88 -13.88 -1.59
C THR A 36 -5.15 -13.03 -1.53
N ILE A 37 -5.15 -12.07 -0.60
CA ILE A 37 -6.20 -11.06 -0.48
C ILE A 37 -5.65 -9.67 -0.79
N VAL A 38 -6.48 -8.81 -1.38
CA VAL A 38 -6.20 -7.38 -1.54
C VAL A 38 -7.09 -6.61 -0.61
N LEU A 39 -6.50 -5.72 0.18
CA LEU A 39 -7.19 -4.80 1.05
C LEU A 39 -6.70 -3.38 0.80
N SER A 40 -7.55 -2.39 1.01
CA SER A 40 -7.14 -0.99 1.00
C SER A 40 -7.54 -0.28 2.30
N GLY A 41 -6.81 0.78 2.62
CA GLY A 41 -7.14 1.60 3.80
C GLY A 41 -8.55 2.20 3.70
N ASP A 42 -8.99 2.57 2.51
CA ASP A 42 -10.35 3.12 2.28
C ASP A 42 -11.44 2.07 2.54
N GLU A 43 -11.24 0.82 2.04
CA GLU A 43 -12.17 -0.29 2.29
C GLU A 43 -12.30 -0.62 3.78
N ILE A 44 -11.18 -0.75 4.48
CA ILE A 44 -11.20 -1.05 5.92
C ILE A 44 -11.83 0.10 6.70
N ARG A 45 -11.55 1.36 6.34
CA ARG A 45 -12.21 2.51 6.95
C ARG A 45 -13.72 2.48 6.76
N SER A 46 -14.19 2.13 5.57
CA SER A 46 -15.61 1.98 5.26
C SER A 46 -16.26 0.87 6.09
N ILE A 47 -15.66 -0.33 6.10
CA ILE A 47 -16.19 -1.50 6.84
C ILE A 47 -16.31 -1.22 8.34
N PHE A 48 -15.31 -0.56 8.94
CA PHE A 48 -15.27 -0.31 10.39
C PHE A 48 -15.72 1.10 10.79
N ASN A 49 -16.31 1.87 9.87
CA ASN A 49 -16.74 3.24 10.10
C ASN A 49 -15.69 4.13 10.78
N ILE A 50 -14.42 4.01 10.36
CA ILE A 50 -13.31 4.76 10.92
C ILE A 50 -13.31 6.17 10.30
N LYS A 51 -13.77 7.15 11.09
CA LYS A 51 -13.80 8.56 10.70
C LYS A 51 -12.49 9.27 11.08
N GLY A 52 -12.28 10.46 10.52
CA GLY A 52 -11.14 11.31 10.82
C GLY A 52 -9.86 10.97 10.03
N TYR A 53 -9.12 12.02 9.65
CA TYR A 53 -7.92 11.94 8.82
C TYR A 53 -6.75 12.78 9.37
N ASP A 54 -6.90 13.32 10.60
CA ASP A 54 -5.77 13.90 11.32
C ASP A 54 -4.72 12.84 11.67
N TYR A 55 -3.58 13.28 12.16
CA TYR A 55 -2.45 12.40 12.42
C TYR A 55 -2.77 11.30 13.43
N SER A 56 -3.45 11.63 14.54
CA SER A 56 -3.81 10.68 15.59
C SER A 56 -4.79 9.62 15.09
N GLN A 57 -5.82 10.03 14.36
CA GLN A 57 -6.80 9.13 13.76
C GLN A 57 -6.18 8.21 12.71
N ARG A 58 -5.19 8.71 11.95
CA ARG A 58 -4.41 7.87 11.01
C ARG A 58 -3.61 6.80 11.75
N LEU A 59 -2.97 7.13 12.86
CA LEU A 59 -2.23 6.16 13.67
C LEU A 59 -3.14 5.07 14.23
N LEU A 60 -4.30 5.45 14.79
CA LEU A 60 -5.30 4.50 15.31
C LEU A 60 -5.84 3.57 14.21
N ALA A 61 -6.16 4.14 13.04
CA ALA A 61 -6.61 3.35 11.90
C ALA A 61 -5.57 2.31 11.48
N VAL A 62 -4.30 2.72 11.37
CA VAL A 62 -3.22 1.82 10.96
C VAL A 62 -2.98 0.71 11.97
N GLN A 63 -3.10 0.98 13.27
CA GLN A 63 -2.99 -0.08 14.29
C GLN A 63 -4.07 -1.15 14.10
N LYS A 64 -5.30 -0.76 13.74
CA LYS A 64 -6.37 -1.71 13.39
C LYS A 64 -6.02 -2.51 12.14
N TYR A 65 -5.50 -1.85 11.09
CA TYR A 65 -5.05 -2.52 9.86
C TYR A 65 -3.95 -3.55 10.16
N GLN A 66 -2.95 -3.16 10.95
CA GLN A 66 -1.85 -4.05 11.33
C GLN A 66 -2.33 -5.32 12.04
N LYS A 67 -3.32 -5.21 12.94
CA LYS A 67 -3.91 -6.36 13.65
C LYS A 67 -4.59 -7.33 12.68
N ILE A 68 -5.40 -6.83 11.75
CA ILE A 68 -6.11 -7.64 10.73
C ILE A 68 -5.09 -8.32 9.82
N ILE A 69 -4.15 -7.55 9.26
CA ILE A 69 -3.13 -8.05 8.34
C ILE A 69 -2.25 -9.12 9.00
N LYS A 70 -1.85 -8.90 10.26
CA LYS A 70 -1.09 -9.88 11.03
C LYS A 70 -1.86 -11.21 11.20
N LYS A 71 -3.15 -11.13 11.54
CA LYS A 71 -4.00 -12.32 11.69
C LYS A 71 -4.10 -13.12 10.40
N LEU A 72 -4.26 -12.46 9.26
CA LEU A 72 -4.31 -13.09 7.94
C LEU A 72 -2.95 -13.72 7.58
N SER A 73 -1.87 -13.00 7.76
CA SER A 73 -0.51 -13.49 7.48
C SER A 73 -0.16 -14.74 8.31
N MET A 74 -0.58 -14.79 9.58
CA MET A 74 -0.40 -15.97 10.45
C MET A 74 -1.17 -17.20 9.95
N GLN A 75 -2.17 -17.04 9.12
CA GLN A 75 -2.93 -18.12 8.47
C GLN A 75 -2.39 -18.45 7.07
N LYS A 76 -1.16 -18.06 6.75
CA LYS A 76 -0.49 -18.27 5.46
C LYS A 76 -1.18 -17.56 4.27
N ILE A 77 -1.99 -16.53 4.55
CA ILE A 77 -2.64 -15.71 3.51
C ILE A 77 -1.73 -14.54 3.18
N ASN A 78 -1.36 -14.39 1.91
CA ASN A 78 -0.65 -13.23 1.42
C ASN A 78 -1.59 -12.02 1.41
N VAL A 79 -1.12 -10.88 1.89
CA VAL A 79 -1.93 -9.66 1.94
C VAL A 79 -1.28 -8.57 1.11
N ILE A 80 -1.95 -8.09 0.08
CA ILE A 80 -1.55 -6.90 -0.67
C ILE A 80 -2.37 -5.74 -0.09
N PHE A 81 -1.73 -4.87 0.69
CA PHE A 81 -2.40 -3.78 1.38
C PHE A 81 -2.05 -2.42 0.77
N ALA A 82 -3.04 -1.79 0.12
CA ALA A 82 -2.88 -0.48 -0.50
C ALA A 82 -3.31 0.65 0.45
N VAL A 83 -2.37 1.50 0.82
CA VAL A 83 -2.61 2.60 1.78
C VAL A 83 -1.70 3.79 1.47
N ILE A 84 -2.08 5.00 1.88
CA ILE A 84 -1.18 6.15 1.79
C ILE A 84 0.07 5.89 2.64
N GLY A 85 -0.09 5.55 3.93
CA GLY A 85 0.98 5.01 4.79
C GLY A 85 2.27 5.83 4.87
N MET A 86 2.17 7.16 4.68
CA MET A 86 3.32 8.09 4.65
C MET A 86 3.73 8.53 6.06
N ILE A 87 3.84 7.58 6.99
CA ILE A 87 4.30 7.77 8.36
C ILE A 87 5.43 6.78 8.63
N ASP A 88 6.63 7.28 8.84
CA ASP A 88 7.86 6.47 8.96
C ASP A 88 7.82 5.49 10.14
N LYS A 89 7.32 5.95 11.29
CA LYS A 89 7.13 5.12 12.49
C LYS A 89 6.30 3.86 12.21
N ILE A 90 5.28 3.96 11.35
CA ILE A 90 4.43 2.84 10.96
C ILE A 90 5.22 1.83 10.12
N ARG A 91 5.94 2.31 9.11
CA ARG A 91 6.72 1.44 8.21
C ARG A 91 7.84 0.73 8.96
N LYS A 92 8.52 1.42 9.87
CA LYS A 92 9.51 0.80 10.78
C LYS A 92 8.88 -0.29 11.63
N LYS A 93 7.71 -0.03 12.23
CA LYS A 93 6.97 -1.02 13.00
C LYS A 93 6.55 -2.22 12.16
N ASN A 94 6.13 -2.02 10.92
CA ASN A 94 5.75 -3.11 10.02
C ASN A 94 6.88 -4.12 9.78
N LYS A 95 8.12 -3.63 9.61
CA LYS A 95 9.31 -4.49 9.42
C LYS A 95 9.58 -5.42 10.60
N ILE A 96 9.18 -5.00 11.82
CA ILE A 96 9.31 -5.83 13.03
C ILE A 96 8.09 -6.74 13.19
N LEU A 97 6.90 -6.20 12.89
CA LEU A 97 5.61 -6.86 13.14
C LEU A 97 5.34 -8.03 12.20
N PHE A 98 5.72 -7.89 10.91
CA PHE A 98 5.44 -8.88 9.87
C PHE A 98 6.70 -9.68 9.57
N LYS A 99 6.63 -11.01 9.70
CA LYS A 99 7.77 -11.91 9.45
C LYS A 99 8.24 -11.88 7.99
N ASN A 100 7.29 -11.80 7.05
CA ASN A 100 7.54 -11.66 5.63
C ASN A 100 6.92 -10.33 5.17
N TYR A 101 7.74 -9.32 4.90
CA TYR A 101 7.30 -7.96 4.60
C TYR A 101 8.00 -7.40 3.37
N VAL A 102 7.25 -6.90 2.42
CA VAL A 102 7.75 -6.22 1.22
C VAL A 102 7.08 -4.86 1.10
N GLU A 103 7.86 -3.79 1.22
CA GLU A 103 7.41 -2.42 1.06
C GLU A 103 7.52 -1.99 -0.41
N ILE A 104 6.38 -1.60 -0.99
CA ILE A 104 6.28 -1.17 -2.39
C ILE A 104 5.84 0.28 -2.43
N TYR A 105 6.71 1.16 -2.90
CA TYR A 105 6.43 2.58 -3.02
C TYR A 105 6.10 2.96 -4.47
N ILE A 106 4.84 3.34 -4.70
CA ILE A 106 4.37 3.87 -5.99
C ILE A 106 4.50 5.39 -5.96
N THR A 107 5.48 5.91 -6.70
CA THR A 107 5.68 7.35 -6.85
C THR A 107 4.86 7.90 -8.02
N ALA A 108 4.42 9.16 -7.92
CA ALA A 108 3.79 9.88 -9.01
C ALA A 108 4.14 11.38 -8.91
N ASN A 109 4.11 12.08 -10.03
CA ASN A 109 4.31 13.53 -10.03
C ASN A 109 3.13 14.21 -9.35
N PHE A 110 3.39 15.09 -8.40
CA PHE A 110 2.36 15.71 -7.57
C PHE A 110 1.41 16.61 -8.38
N ASP A 111 1.94 17.39 -9.34
CA ASP A 111 1.11 18.23 -10.21
C ASP A 111 0.14 17.40 -11.03
N LYS A 112 0.58 16.23 -11.51
CA LYS A 112 -0.30 15.29 -12.21
C LYS A 112 -1.38 14.72 -11.30
N LEU A 113 -1.06 14.45 -10.03
CA LEU A 113 -2.03 13.98 -9.04
C LEU A 113 -3.10 15.03 -8.76
N GLN A 114 -2.70 16.29 -8.59
CA GLN A 114 -3.61 17.40 -8.38
C GLN A 114 -4.53 17.63 -9.60
N LYS A 115 -3.98 17.62 -10.82
CA LYS A 115 -4.76 17.77 -12.05
C LYS A 115 -5.76 16.63 -12.25
N LYS A 116 -5.38 15.39 -11.89
CA LYS A 116 -6.27 14.22 -12.01
C LYS A 116 -7.32 14.11 -10.94
N ASP A 117 -7.11 14.66 -9.78
CA ASP A 117 -7.92 14.70 -8.54
C ASP A 117 -9.32 14.03 -8.59
N LYS A 118 -9.38 12.79 -9.07
CA LYS A 118 -10.63 12.04 -9.32
C LYS A 118 -11.54 11.94 -8.11
N LYS A 119 -10.95 11.94 -6.90
CA LYS A 119 -11.67 11.90 -5.62
C LYS A 119 -11.91 13.28 -5.03
N ARG A 120 -11.55 14.36 -5.72
CA ARG A 120 -11.60 15.74 -5.23
C ARG A 120 -10.90 15.94 -3.87
N LEU A 121 -9.91 15.12 -3.58
CA LEU A 121 -9.17 15.16 -2.31
C LEU A 121 -8.27 16.38 -2.24
N TYR A 122 -7.54 16.68 -3.31
CA TYR A 122 -6.62 17.81 -3.35
C TYR A 122 -7.35 19.15 -3.48
N SER A 123 -8.49 19.19 -4.16
CA SER A 123 -9.30 20.40 -4.33
C SER A 123 -10.18 20.70 -3.11
N LYS A 124 -10.87 19.70 -2.55
CA LYS A 124 -11.89 19.88 -1.49
C LYS A 124 -11.56 19.16 -0.17
N GLY A 125 -10.59 18.25 -0.15
CA GLY A 125 -10.23 17.48 1.05
C GLY A 125 -9.52 18.32 2.11
N LYS A 126 -9.67 17.90 3.38
CA LYS A 126 -8.92 18.41 4.55
C LYS A 126 -7.99 17.32 5.07
N ASN A 127 -6.89 17.70 5.70
CA ASN A 127 -5.89 16.79 6.23
C ASN A 127 -5.32 15.82 5.16
N VAL A 128 -5.12 16.32 3.94
CA VAL A 128 -4.64 15.53 2.81
C VAL A 128 -3.12 15.45 2.84
N VAL A 129 -2.59 14.24 2.83
CA VAL A 129 -1.15 14.00 2.77
C VAL A 129 -0.60 14.44 1.41
N GLY A 130 0.41 15.27 1.43
CA GLY A 130 1.01 15.91 0.25
C GLY A 130 0.50 17.32 -0.01
N LYS A 131 -0.65 17.71 0.61
CA LYS A 131 -1.20 19.05 0.57
C LYS A 131 -1.12 19.71 1.96
N ASP A 132 -1.91 19.21 2.91
CA ASP A 132 -2.04 19.78 4.25
C ASP A 132 -1.07 19.11 5.25
N ILE A 133 -0.71 17.86 5.01
CA ILE A 133 0.18 17.07 5.85
C ILE A 133 1.43 16.72 5.04
N LYS A 134 2.61 17.05 5.56
CA LYS A 134 3.89 16.70 4.94
C LYS A 134 4.05 15.16 4.93
N PRO A 135 4.26 14.54 3.77
CA PRO A 135 4.45 13.09 3.69
C PRO A 135 5.86 12.71 4.17
N GLU A 136 5.92 11.70 5.02
CA GLU A 136 7.19 11.05 5.35
C GLU A 136 7.46 9.94 4.32
N LEU A 137 8.18 10.31 3.25
CA LEU A 137 8.43 9.43 2.12
C LEU A 137 9.28 8.21 2.51
N PRO A 138 9.01 7.01 1.95
CA PRO A 138 9.87 5.85 2.16
C PRO A 138 11.30 6.12 1.67
N LYS A 139 12.28 6.03 2.59
CA LYS A 139 13.70 6.23 2.27
C LYS A 139 14.31 5.01 1.57
N SER A 140 13.99 3.81 2.04
CA SER A 140 14.53 2.54 1.56
C SER A 140 13.43 1.49 1.42
N PRO A 141 12.47 1.67 0.48
CA PRO A 141 11.47 0.65 0.19
C PRO A 141 12.11 -0.51 -0.55
N ASN A 142 11.59 -1.74 -0.38
CA ASN A 142 12.06 -2.89 -1.16
C ASN A 142 11.87 -2.69 -2.67
N ILE A 143 10.77 -2.03 -3.05
CA ILE A 143 10.46 -1.71 -4.44
C ILE A 143 10.01 -0.26 -4.53
N LYS A 144 10.68 0.53 -5.39
CA LYS A 144 10.25 1.88 -5.77
C LYS A 144 9.93 1.88 -7.25
N ILE A 145 8.74 2.31 -7.63
CA ILE A 145 8.32 2.37 -9.04
C ILE A 145 7.53 3.66 -9.30
N LYS A 146 7.80 4.29 -10.44
CA LYS A 146 7.10 5.50 -10.86
C LYS A 146 5.88 5.15 -11.70
N ASN A 147 4.74 5.73 -11.36
CA ASN A 147 3.55 5.76 -12.19
C ASN A 147 3.43 7.16 -12.80
N ASP A 148 3.78 7.31 -14.05
CA ASP A 148 3.65 8.56 -14.80
C ASP A 148 2.32 8.65 -15.57
N PHE A 149 1.46 7.63 -15.42
CA PHE A 149 0.15 7.47 -16.06
C PHE A 149 0.19 7.29 -17.58
N LYS A 150 1.35 6.99 -18.14
CA LYS A 150 1.52 6.67 -19.56
C LYS A 150 1.35 5.17 -19.83
N GLU A 151 1.71 4.33 -18.85
CA GLU A 151 1.60 2.88 -18.95
C GLU A 151 0.29 2.38 -18.34
N LEU A 152 -0.20 1.25 -18.84
CA LEU A 152 -1.33 0.54 -18.23
C LEU A 152 -0.95 0.05 -16.83
N PRO A 153 -1.87 0.11 -15.86
CA PRO A 153 -1.62 -0.42 -14.52
C PRO A 153 -1.19 -1.90 -14.48
N SER A 154 -1.62 -2.71 -15.45
CA SER A 154 -1.18 -4.10 -15.60
C SER A 154 0.31 -4.20 -15.88
N LYS A 155 0.85 -3.38 -16.78
CA LYS A 155 2.30 -3.35 -17.09
C LYS A 155 3.13 -2.91 -15.88
N ILE A 156 2.63 -1.94 -15.11
CA ILE A 156 3.29 -1.54 -13.86
C ILE A 156 3.26 -2.69 -12.86
N ALA A 157 2.12 -3.40 -12.73
CA ALA A 157 2.00 -4.57 -11.89
C ALA A 157 2.96 -5.70 -12.32
N ASP A 158 3.18 -5.91 -13.62
CA ASP A 158 4.17 -6.88 -14.14
C ASP A 158 5.60 -6.52 -13.68
N LYS A 159 5.98 -5.26 -13.80
CA LYS A 159 7.30 -4.78 -13.34
C LYS A 159 7.47 -4.97 -11.82
N VAL A 160 6.43 -4.70 -11.04
CA VAL A 160 6.43 -4.91 -9.59
C VAL A 160 6.54 -6.41 -9.28
N PHE A 161 5.79 -7.26 -9.96
CA PHE A 161 5.81 -8.71 -9.75
C PHE A 161 7.18 -9.33 -10.04
N ILE A 162 7.86 -8.92 -11.12
CA ILE A 162 9.23 -9.36 -11.44
C ILE A 162 10.18 -9.02 -10.29
N ARG A 163 10.08 -7.81 -9.71
CA ARG A 163 10.93 -7.40 -8.57
C ARG A 163 10.59 -8.16 -7.29
N ILE A 164 9.29 -8.41 -7.02
CA ILE A 164 8.86 -9.27 -5.91
C ILE A 164 9.47 -10.66 -6.04
N SER A 165 9.42 -11.24 -7.25
CA SER A 165 9.97 -12.57 -7.50
C SER A 165 11.47 -12.66 -7.23
N LYS A 166 12.22 -11.60 -7.53
CA LYS A 166 13.65 -11.55 -7.19
C LYS A 166 13.89 -11.49 -5.67
N ILE A 167 13.04 -10.77 -4.93
CA ILE A 167 13.17 -10.64 -3.47
C ILE A 167 12.80 -11.94 -2.74
N LEU A 168 11.75 -12.64 -3.20
CA LEU A 168 11.23 -13.84 -2.50
C LEU A 168 11.87 -15.16 -2.92
N ASN A 169 12.65 -15.18 -4.01
CA ASN A 169 13.36 -16.37 -4.47
C ASN A 169 14.81 -16.44 -3.93
N HIS A 170 15.24 -15.43 -3.17
CA HIS A 170 16.46 -15.41 -2.37
C HIS A 170 16.14 -15.68 -0.90
#